data_61071bd7990cd87f5e13821d56b02008
#
_entry.id   61071bd7990cd87f5e13821d56b02008
#
_cell.length_a   1.000
_cell.length_b   1.000
_cell.length_c   1.000
_cell.angle_alpha   90.00
_cell.angle_beta   90.00
_cell.angle_gamma   90.00
#
_symmetry.space_group_name_H-M   'P 1'
#
loop_
_entity.id
_entity.type
_entity.pdbx_description
1 polymer ?
#
loop_
_entity_poly.entity_id
_entity_poly.type
_entity_poly.pdbx_seq_one_letter_code
_entity_poly.pdbx_strand_id
1 'polypeptide(L)'
;EQDSVEKLKNKHVDAVRVLDPTLAVDESFWTSKIISDEKQEKYILCYILSKVEYQKDIINEIKKKNNIKKVVYIKTDFIDKMCNEIYSDYSGEEYKSIVGPREFLTLFRNAAAVCTDSYHGVCFSVVFRKNFYILNPSRKTGIIKDYRFESIQECLNISKRYVNCISDIASLDKIDWNEVEKHLSYERQKSRCFLHNAMEKIRG
;
A
#
# COMPACT_ATOMS: atom_id res chain seq x y z
N GLU A 1 -11.29 -11.03 0.45
CA GLU A 1 -10.64 -11.44 -0.81
C GLU A 1 -11.62 -12.28 -1.62
N GLN A 2 -11.62 -12.18 -2.96
CA GLN A 2 -12.56 -12.93 -3.81
C GLN A 2 -12.31 -14.42 -3.71
N ASP A 3 -11.05 -14.84 -3.71
CA ASP A 3 -10.65 -16.25 -3.55
C ASP A 3 -11.16 -16.86 -2.23
N SER A 4 -11.17 -16.08 -1.15
CA SER A 4 -11.72 -16.51 0.14
C SER A 4 -13.23 -16.72 0.09
N VAL A 5 -13.96 -15.88 -0.63
CA VAL A 5 -15.41 -16.02 -0.84
C VAL A 5 -15.73 -17.32 -1.58
N GLU A 6 -14.98 -17.63 -2.64
CA GLU A 6 -15.16 -18.86 -3.41
C GLU A 6 -14.87 -20.12 -2.58
N LYS A 7 -13.78 -20.10 -1.79
CA LYS A 7 -13.45 -21.19 -0.87
C LYS A 7 -14.53 -21.43 0.20
N LEU A 8 -15.13 -20.34 0.71
CA LEU A 8 -16.23 -20.43 1.68
C LEU A 8 -17.52 -20.95 1.03
N LYS A 9 -17.85 -20.51 -0.19
CA LYS A 9 -18.99 -21.05 -0.95
C LYS A 9 -18.89 -22.56 -1.16
N ASN A 10 -17.69 -23.05 -1.47
CA ASN A 10 -17.44 -24.49 -1.61
C ASN A 10 -17.66 -25.27 -0.30
N LYS A 11 -17.67 -24.58 0.83
CA LYS A 11 -18.01 -25.13 2.16
C LYS A 11 -19.45 -24.83 2.58
N HIS A 12 -20.31 -24.42 1.66
CA HIS A 12 -21.71 -24.03 1.91
C HIS A 12 -21.85 -22.85 2.90
N VAL A 13 -20.83 -21.99 2.99
CA VAL A 13 -20.87 -20.76 3.79
C VAL A 13 -21.16 -19.58 2.87
N ASP A 14 -22.25 -18.89 3.13
CA ASP A 14 -22.58 -17.65 2.43
C ASP A 14 -21.68 -16.52 2.94
N ALA A 15 -20.83 -16.00 2.06
CA ALA A 15 -19.85 -14.98 2.39
C ALA A 15 -19.84 -13.88 1.33
N VAL A 16 -19.66 -12.65 1.78
CA VAL A 16 -19.57 -11.47 0.93
C VAL A 16 -18.24 -10.76 1.17
N ARG A 17 -17.58 -10.38 0.08
CA ARG A 17 -16.39 -9.54 0.15
C ARG A 17 -16.80 -8.11 0.50
N VAL A 18 -16.20 -7.56 1.54
CA VAL A 18 -16.26 -6.14 1.90
C VAL A 18 -14.88 -5.51 1.79
N LEU A 19 -14.80 -4.19 1.70
CA LEU A 19 -13.54 -3.46 1.72
C LEU A 19 -12.81 -3.60 3.06
N ASP A 20 -11.50 -3.54 2.99
CA ASP A 20 -10.67 -3.30 4.16
C ASP A 20 -11.11 -2.02 4.88
N PRO A 21 -11.16 -1.97 6.22
CA PRO A 21 -11.54 -0.78 6.97
C PRO A 21 -10.78 0.48 6.59
N THR A 22 -9.50 0.35 6.18
CA THR A 22 -8.68 1.48 5.71
C THR A 22 -9.29 2.16 4.48
N LEU A 23 -9.88 1.38 3.57
CA LEU A 23 -10.49 1.87 2.33
C LEU A 23 -11.98 2.19 2.47
N ALA A 24 -12.63 1.63 3.50
CA ALA A 24 -14.07 1.79 3.74
C ALA A 24 -14.45 3.20 4.19
N VAL A 25 -13.50 3.96 4.72
CA VAL A 25 -13.67 5.37 5.12
C VAL A 25 -13.05 6.30 4.09
N ASP A 26 -13.54 7.55 4.06
CA ASP A 26 -13.08 8.55 3.10
C ASP A 26 -11.72 9.15 3.46
N GLU A 27 -11.02 9.71 2.47
CA GLU A 27 -9.73 10.40 2.66
C GLU A 27 -9.81 11.49 3.73
N SER A 28 -10.94 12.22 3.80
CA SER A 28 -11.18 13.28 4.79
C SER A 28 -11.07 12.78 6.24
N PHE A 29 -11.52 11.56 6.53
CA PHE A 29 -11.35 10.95 7.84
C PHE A 29 -9.87 10.80 8.19
N TRP A 30 -9.06 10.23 7.29
CA TRP A 30 -7.64 10.04 7.51
C TRP A 30 -6.88 11.37 7.58
N THR A 31 -7.22 12.30 6.69
CA THR A 31 -6.64 13.65 6.67
C THR A 31 -6.88 14.40 7.99
N SER A 32 -8.04 14.24 8.62
CA SER A 32 -8.34 14.85 9.93
C SER A 32 -7.44 14.35 11.07
N LYS A 33 -6.70 13.26 10.88
CA LYS A 33 -5.77 12.68 11.87
C LYS A 33 -4.32 13.11 11.66
N ILE A 34 -4.01 13.81 10.58
CA ILE A 34 -2.66 14.26 10.24
C ILE A 34 -2.24 15.44 11.13
N ILE A 35 -0.96 15.48 11.52
CA ILE A 35 -0.45 16.44 12.51
C ILE A 35 -0.09 17.79 11.87
N SER A 36 0.43 17.79 10.64
CA SER A 36 0.89 19.01 9.96
C SER A 36 0.75 18.91 8.44
N ASP A 37 0.50 20.07 7.83
CA ASP A 37 0.42 20.26 6.37
C ASP A 37 1.68 20.95 5.81
N GLU A 38 2.80 20.93 6.53
CA GLU A 38 4.04 21.57 6.07
C GLU A 38 4.48 20.95 4.75
N LYS A 39 4.70 21.82 3.76
CA LYS A 39 5.29 21.43 2.47
C LYS A 39 6.71 20.96 2.69
N GLN A 40 6.88 19.65 2.73
CA GLN A 40 8.20 19.03 2.78
C GLN A 40 8.76 18.85 1.35
N GLU A 41 10.08 18.69 1.27
CA GLU A 41 10.75 18.25 0.05
C GLU A 41 10.11 16.94 -0.45
N LYS A 42 9.93 16.81 -1.78
CA LYS A 42 9.38 15.58 -2.39
C LYS A 42 10.29 14.39 -2.10
N TYR A 43 9.68 13.30 -1.63
CA TYR A 43 10.40 12.06 -1.34
C TYR A 43 9.63 10.84 -1.82
N ILE A 44 10.35 9.73 -1.98
CA ILE A 44 9.78 8.39 -2.11
C ILE A 44 9.69 7.79 -0.73
N LEU A 45 8.51 7.35 -0.34
CA LEU A 45 8.30 6.63 0.91
C LEU A 45 8.53 5.14 0.70
N CYS A 46 9.40 4.55 1.48
CA CYS A 46 9.63 3.11 1.52
C CYS A 46 9.06 2.53 2.83
N TYR A 47 7.95 1.81 2.71
CA TYR A 47 7.34 1.05 3.79
C TYR A 47 7.44 -0.44 3.47
N ILE A 48 8.51 -1.07 3.90
CA ILE A 48 8.93 -2.39 3.49
C ILE A 48 9.05 -3.26 4.74
N LEU A 49 8.38 -4.41 4.75
CA LEU A 49 8.32 -5.34 5.88
C LEU A 49 9.32 -6.50 5.72
N SER A 50 9.77 -6.75 4.50
CA SER A 50 10.75 -7.82 4.18
C SER A 50 12.17 -7.28 4.08
N LYS A 51 13.14 -8.19 3.87
CA LYS A 51 14.55 -7.80 3.66
C LYS A 51 14.75 -7.00 2.36
N VAL A 52 15.42 -5.87 2.47
CA VAL A 52 15.58 -4.85 1.41
C VAL A 52 16.75 -5.13 0.46
N GLU A 53 17.62 -6.09 0.73
CA GLU A 53 18.89 -6.33 -0.02
C GLU A 53 18.75 -6.36 -1.55
N TYR A 54 17.59 -6.75 -2.07
CA TYR A 54 17.33 -6.87 -3.51
C TYR A 54 16.64 -5.65 -4.13
N GLN A 55 16.38 -4.63 -3.33
CA GLN A 55 15.47 -3.56 -3.74
C GLN A 55 16.20 -2.24 -4.04
N LYS A 56 17.49 -2.16 -3.71
CA LYS A 56 18.31 -0.95 -3.93
C LYS A 56 18.25 -0.44 -5.37
N ASP A 57 18.52 -1.32 -6.31
CA ASP A 57 18.55 -0.97 -7.73
C ASP A 57 17.16 -0.56 -8.24
N ILE A 58 16.13 -1.27 -7.76
CA ILE A 58 14.73 -0.96 -8.06
C ILE A 58 14.37 0.42 -7.52
N ILE A 59 14.67 0.71 -6.26
CA ILE A 59 14.39 2.01 -5.63
C ILE A 59 15.17 3.13 -6.35
N ASN A 60 16.42 2.92 -6.70
CA ASN A 60 17.20 3.89 -7.46
C ASN A 60 16.62 4.17 -8.85
N GLU A 61 16.09 3.17 -9.52
CA GLU A 61 15.40 3.39 -10.80
C GLU A 61 14.07 4.12 -10.63
N ILE A 62 13.31 3.81 -9.57
CA ILE A 62 12.09 4.55 -9.21
C ILE A 62 12.41 6.02 -8.90
N LYS A 63 13.53 6.31 -8.20
CA LYS A 63 14.03 7.67 -7.97
C LYS A 63 14.23 8.42 -9.28
N LYS A 64 14.91 7.79 -10.24
CA LYS A 64 15.16 8.38 -11.57
C LYS A 64 13.87 8.63 -12.33
N LYS A 65 12.99 7.62 -12.43
CA LYS A 65 11.69 7.73 -13.12
C LYS A 65 10.83 8.87 -12.57
N ASN A 66 10.84 9.09 -11.27
CA ASN A 66 10.04 10.13 -10.61
C ASN A 66 10.79 11.47 -10.47
N ASN A 67 12.06 11.57 -10.87
CA ASN A 67 12.94 12.73 -10.66
C ASN A 67 12.96 13.17 -9.18
N ILE A 68 13.13 12.21 -8.26
CA ILE A 68 13.14 12.44 -6.81
C ILE A 68 14.44 11.90 -6.24
N LYS A 69 15.14 12.73 -5.45
CA LYS A 69 16.41 12.35 -4.83
C LYS A 69 16.24 11.75 -3.45
N LYS A 70 15.31 12.30 -2.66
CA LYS A 70 15.11 11.91 -1.26
C LYS A 70 14.30 10.64 -1.13
N VAL A 71 14.72 9.74 -0.24
CA VAL A 71 13.98 8.54 0.16
C VAL A 71 13.80 8.59 1.67
N VAL A 72 12.62 8.25 2.14
CA VAL A 72 12.28 8.12 3.56
C VAL A 72 11.87 6.68 3.83
N TYR A 73 12.55 6.02 4.74
CA TYR A 73 12.23 4.65 5.17
C TYR A 73 11.50 4.67 6.51
N ILE A 74 10.38 3.96 6.58
CA ILE A 74 9.77 3.60 7.86
C ILE A 74 10.39 2.29 8.31
N LYS A 75 11.13 2.33 9.43
CA LYS A 75 11.64 1.12 10.08
C LYS A 75 10.53 0.45 10.88
N THR A 76 10.48 -0.86 10.82
CA THR A 76 9.65 -1.69 11.70
C THR A 76 10.57 -2.46 12.64
N ASP A 77 10.11 -2.79 13.86
CA ASP A 77 10.92 -3.50 14.87
C ASP A 77 11.55 -4.81 14.36
N PHE A 78 10.92 -5.44 13.39
CA PHE A 78 11.43 -6.63 12.73
C PHE A 78 12.69 -6.32 11.89
N ILE A 79 12.74 -5.13 11.31
CA ILE A 79 13.86 -4.64 10.50
C ILE A 79 15.03 -4.21 11.39
N ASP A 80 14.78 -3.63 12.57
CA ASP A 80 15.83 -3.09 13.44
C ASP A 80 16.85 -4.16 13.92
N LYS A 81 16.41 -5.38 14.19
CA LYS A 81 17.32 -6.47 14.62
C LYS A 81 18.21 -7.01 13.50
N MET A 82 17.81 -6.85 12.24
CA MET A 82 18.53 -7.41 11.07
C MET A 82 19.27 -6.34 10.25
N CYS A 83 19.00 -5.07 10.46
CA CYS A 83 19.41 -4.01 9.54
C CYS A 83 20.51 -3.10 10.03
N ASN A 84 20.99 -3.23 11.28
CA ASN A 84 22.16 -2.47 11.73
C ASN A 84 23.40 -2.70 10.85
N GLU A 85 23.48 -3.84 10.16
CA GLU A 85 24.57 -4.16 9.22
C GLU A 85 24.29 -3.70 7.77
N ILE A 86 23.02 -3.62 7.36
CA ILE A 86 22.64 -3.42 5.95
C ILE A 86 22.41 -1.94 5.62
N TYR A 87 21.96 -1.13 6.60
CA TYR A 87 21.61 0.27 6.37
C TYR A 87 22.76 1.26 6.52
N SER A 88 23.94 0.85 6.97
CA SER A 88 25.11 1.72 7.09
C SER A 88 25.60 2.30 5.76
N ASP A 89 25.15 1.74 4.64
CA ASP A 89 25.64 2.07 3.29
C ASP A 89 24.71 2.98 2.47
N TYR A 90 23.60 3.47 3.07
CA TYR A 90 22.65 4.36 2.40
C TYR A 90 22.93 5.84 2.72
N SER A 91 23.98 6.41 2.13
CA SER A 91 24.26 7.84 2.26
C SER A 91 23.14 8.69 1.64
N GLY A 92 22.56 9.59 2.41
CA GLY A 92 21.54 10.56 1.95
C GLY A 92 20.08 10.11 2.11
N GLU A 93 19.82 9.04 2.85
CA GLU A 93 18.48 8.54 3.10
C GLU A 93 18.05 8.82 4.55
N GLU A 94 16.76 9.13 4.74
CA GLU A 94 16.20 9.42 6.06
C GLU A 94 15.48 8.17 6.60
N TYR A 95 15.87 7.73 7.79
CA TYR A 95 15.27 6.59 8.48
C TYR A 95 14.47 7.05 9.69
N LYS A 96 13.19 6.67 9.74
CA LYS A 96 12.31 6.93 10.88
C LYS A 96 12.07 5.63 11.65
N SER A 97 12.69 5.51 12.82
CA SER A 97 12.61 4.32 13.67
C SER A 97 11.39 4.27 14.57
N ILE A 98 10.84 5.44 14.94
CA ILE A 98 9.66 5.57 15.78
C ILE A 98 8.64 6.39 15.02
N VAL A 99 7.61 5.72 14.50
CA VAL A 99 6.54 6.35 13.71
C VAL A 99 5.21 6.03 14.37
N GLY A 100 4.61 7.04 14.98
CA GLY A 100 3.25 6.93 15.51
C GLY A 100 2.20 6.93 14.38
N PRO A 101 0.93 6.53 14.68
CA PRO A 101 -0.11 6.43 13.65
C PRO A 101 -0.33 7.72 12.86
N ARG A 102 -0.30 8.88 13.52
CA ARG A 102 -0.48 10.17 12.86
C ARG A 102 0.69 10.55 11.96
N GLU A 103 1.90 10.29 12.41
CA GLU A 103 3.10 10.52 11.61
C GLU A 103 3.16 9.59 10.40
N PHE A 104 2.76 8.32 10.57
CA PHE A 104 2.61 7.37 9.49
C PHE A 104 1.68 7.90 8.38
N LEU A 105 0.50 8.41 8.75
CA LEU A 105 -0.43 9.01 7.80
C LEU A 105 0.18 10.24 7.11
N THR A 106 0.87 11.10 7.87
CA THR A 106 1.54 12.28 7.33
C THR A 106 2.60 11.90 6.29
N LEU A 107 3.38 10.86 6.57
CA LEU A 107 4.40 10.35 5.64
C LEU A 107 3.78 9.83 4.34
N PHE A 108 2.68 9.08 4.42
CA PHE A 108 1.98 8.62 3.22
C PHE A 108 1.37 9.77 2.42
N ARG A 109 0.70 10.71 3.10
CA ARG A 109 0.07 11.86 2.44
C ARG A 109 1.06 12.75 1.72
N ASN A 110 2.24 12.98 2.29
CA ASN A 110 3.25 13.90 1.75
C ASN A 110 4.20 13.22 0.75
N ALA A 111 4.21 11.89 0.66
CA ALA A 111 5.02 11.16 -0.31
C ALA A 111 4.64 11.52 -1.75
N ALA A 112 5.63 11.60 -2.63
CA ALA A 112 5.40 11.73 -4.06
C ALA A 112 5.15 10.38 -4.74
N ALA A 113 5.78 9.31 -4.20
CA ALA A 113 5.55 7.93 -4.59
C ALA A 113 5.82 7.01 -3.39
N VAL A 114 5.29 5.79 -3.43
CA VAL A 114 5.43 4.80 -2.36
C VAL A 114 5.99 3.50 -2.91
N CYS A 115 7.01 2.95 -2.26
CA CYS A 115 7.52 1.60 -2.47
C CYS A 115 7.14 0.75 -1.27
N THR A 116 6.45 -0.37 -1.48
CA THR A 116 5.96 -1.17 -0.35
C THR A 116 5.77 -2.63 -0.73
N ASP A 117 5.94 -3.52 0.23
CA ASP A 117 5.52 -4.92 0.21
C ASP A 117 4.40 -5.18 1.23
N SER A 118 3.85 -4.11 1.81
CA SER A 118 2.77 -4.16 2.78
C SER A 118 1.42 -3.91 2.10
N TYR A 119 0.44 -4.76 2.40
CA TYR A 119 -0.94 -4.56 1.94
C TYR A 119 -1.51 -3.20 2.41
N HIS A 120 -1.32 -2.83 3.67
CA HIS A 120 -1.75 -1.52 4.16
C HIS A 120 -0.96 -0.36 3.54
N GLY A 121 0.30 -0.60 3.13
CA GLY A 121 1.05 0.37 2.34
C GLY A 121 0.36 0.67 1.01
N VAL A 122 -0.19 -0.34 0.34
CA VAL A 122 -1.00 -0.15 -0.87
C VAL A 122 -2.33 0.55 -0.54
N CYS A 123 -3.04 0.13 0.53
CA CYS A 123 -4.29 0.77 0.93
C CYS A 123 -4.13 2.27 1.17
N PHE A 124 -3.11 2.69 1.94
CA PHE A 124 -2.85 4.11 2.19
C PHE A 124 -2.35 4.85 0.95
N SER A 125 -1.65 4.18 0.04
CA SER A 125 -1.30 4.75 -1.27
C SER A 125 -2.55 5.07 -2.09
N VAL A 126 -3.55 4.19 -2.06
CA VAL A 126 -4.85 4.43 -2.71
C VAL A 126 -5.60 5.57 -2.01
N VAL A 127 -5.71 5.56 -0.68
CA VAL A 127 -6.39 6.62 0.09
C VAL A 127 -5.84 8.00 -0.26
N PHE A 128 -4.51 8.16 -0.30
CA PHE A 128 -3.86 9.45 -0.57
C PHE A 128 -3.49 9.66 -2.04
N ARG A 129 -4.00 8.83 -2.96
CA ARG A 129 -3.77 8.92 -4.42
C ARG A 129 -2.30 9.02 -4.79
N LYS A 130 -1.47 8.15 -4.18
CA LYS A 130 -0.03 8.09 -4.42
C LYS A 130 0.31 7.08 -5.49
N ASN A 131 1.19 7.46 -6.42
CA ASN A 131 1.81 6.45 -7.28
C ASN A 131 2.56 5.44 -6.41
N PHE A 132 2.32 4.15 -6.61
CA PHE A 132 2.93 3.12 -5.78
C PHE A 132 3.51 1.97 -6.59
N TYR A 133 4.47 1.30 -5.97
CA TYR A 133 5.21 0.16 -6.51
C TYR A 133 5.17 -0.95 -5.47
N ILE A 134 4.63 -2.10 -5.86
CA ILE A 134 4.57 -3.28 -4.99
C ILE A 134 5.86 -4.06 -5.20
N LEU A 135 6.72 -4.04 -4.18
CA LEU A 135 7.98 -4.77 -4.20
C LEU A 135 7.73 -6.22 -3.79
N ASN A 136 8.13 -7.16 -4.64
CA ASN A 136 7.93 -8.58 -4.34
C ASN A 136 9.05 -9.10 -3.42
N PRO A 137 8.76 -9.53 -2.19
CA PRO A 137 9.76 -10.04 -1.27
C PRO A 137 10.35 -11.39 -1.67
N SER A 138 9.69 -12.11 -2.57
CA SER A 138 9.93 -13.54 -2.82
C SER A 138 10.84 -13.85 -4.00
N ARG A 139 11.73 -12.96 -4.44
CA ARG A 139 12.65 -13.25 -5.55
C ARG A 139 13.48 -14.53 -5.38
N LYS A 140 13.74 -14.96 -4.13
CA LYS A 140 14.55 -16.19 -3.85
C LYS A 140 13.71 -17.43 -3.57
N THR A 141 12.46 -17.33 -3.15
CA THR A 141 11.68 -18.46 -2.62
C THR A 141 10.48 -18.87 -3.48
N GLY A 142 10.36 -18.30 -4.68
CA GLY A 142 9.17 -18.48 -5.52
C GLY A 142 8.08 -17.45 -5.14
N ILE A 143 7.20 -17.17 -6.10
CA ILE A 143 6.15 -16.17 -5.98
C ILE A 143 5.13 -16.68 -4.95
N ILE A 144 5.20 -16.17 -3.73
CA ILE A 144 4.04 -16.24 -2.83
C ILE A 144 3.06 -15.18 -3.36
N LYS A 145 2.06 -15.64 -4.09
CA LYS A 145 0.95 -14.77 -4.50
C LYS A 145 0.22 -14.32 -3.24
N ASP A 146 0.33 -13.04 -2.92
CA ASP A 146 -0.55 -12.44 -1.92
C ASP A 146 -1.82 -11.95 -2.62
N TYR A 147 -2.84 -12.79 -2.62
CA TYR A 147 -4.14 -12.53 -3.25
C TYR A 147 -4.80 -11.23 -2.79
N ARG A 148 -4.36 -10.64 -1.67
CA ARG A 148 -4.85 -9.33 -1.20
C ARG A 148 -4.47 -8.22 -2.17
N PHE A 149 -3.23 -8.24 -2.67
CA PHE A 149 -2.77 -7.23 -3.65
C PHE A 149 -3.49 -7.40 -4.99
N GLU A 150 -3.71 -8.62 -5.44
CA GLU A 150 -4.46 -8.87 -6.68
C GLU A 150 -5.91 -8.41 -6.51
N SER A 151 -6.55 -8.80 -5.41
CA SER A 151 -7.94 -8.44 -5.12
C SER A 151 -8.17 -6.93 -5.06
N ILE A 152 -7.27 -6.15 -4.44
CA ILE A 152 -7.41 -4.68 -4.39
C ILE A 152 -7.20 -4.05 -5.77
N GLN A 153 -6.22 -4.51 -6.54
CA GLN A 153 -5.95 -3.97 -7.86
C GLN A 153 -7.10 -4.25 -8.83
N GLU A 154 -7.62 -5.48 -8.84
CA GLU A 154 -8.78 -5.87 -9.65
C GLU A 154 -10.03 -5.09 -9.25
N CYS A 155 -10.31 -5.01 -7.95
CA CYS A 155 -11.47 -4.33 -7.39
C CYS A 155 -11.51 -2.84 -7.75
N LEU A 156 -10.37 -2.20 -7.84
CA LEU A 156 -10.23 -0.76 -8.12
C LEU A 156 -9.83 -0.47 -9.56
N ASN A 157 -9.81 -1.48 -10.43
CA ASN A 157 -9.38 -1.36 -11.82
C ASN A 157 -8.00 -0.71 -11.97
N ILE A 158 -7.07 -1.09 -11.10
CA ILE A 158 -5.68 -0.64 -11.15
C ILE A 158 -4.86 -1.71 -11.87
N SER A 159 -4.10 -1.33 -12.90
CA SER A 159 -3.16 -2.23 -13.56
C SER A 159 -2.14 -2.80 -12.56
N LYS A 160 -1.61 -4.00 -12.83
CA LYS A 160 -0.66 -4.67 -11.93
C LYS A 160 0.53 -3.76 -11.64
N ARG A 161 0.84 -3.60 -10.34
CA ARG A 161 1.88 -2.69 -9.82
C ARG A 161 3.08 -3.41 -9.23
N TYR A 162 3.19 -4.72 -9.48
CA TYR A 162 4.33 -5.51 -9.03
C TYR A 162 5.61 -5.12 -9.76
N VAL A 163 6.70 -4.96 -9.00
CA VAL A 163 8.05 -4.70 -9.51
C VAL A 163 8.97 -5.79 -9.02
N ASN A 164 9.36 -6.68 -9.94
CA ASN A 164 10.31 -7.76 -9.69
C ASN A 164 11.69 -7.43 -10.21
N CYS A 165 11.77 -6.55 -11.22
CA CYS A 165 13.01 -6.12 -11.86
C CYS A 165 12.87 -4.67 -12.39
N ILE A 166 13.98 -4.10 -12.81
CA ILE A 166 14.05 -2.71 -13.30
C ILE A 166 13.16 -2.50 -14.53
N SER A 167 13.06 -3.48 -15.42
CA SER A 167 12.24 -3.38 -16.63
C SER A 167 10.73 -3.24 -16.32
N ASP A 168 10.27 -3.79 -15.19
CA ASP A 168 8.86 -3.66 -14.81
C ASP A 168 8.48 -2.20 -14.56
N ILE A 169 9.43 -1.41 -14.05
CA ILE A 169 9.19 0.02 -13.73
C ILE A 169 8.83 0.80 -14.99
N ALA A 170 9.50 0.51 -16.11
CA ALA A 170 9.27 1.21 -17.38
C ALA A 170 7.86 0.94 -17.93
N SER A 171 7.34 -0.27 -17.75
CA SER A 171 6.05 -0.72 -18.27
C SER A 171 4.85 -0.29 -17.44
N LEU A 172 5.06 0.31 -16.23
CA LEU A 172 3.95 0.72 -15.38
C LEU A 172 3.30 2.00 -15.89
N ASP A 173 2.02 1.93 -16.20
CA ASP A 173 1.18 3.06 -16.57
C ASP A 173 0.91 3.99 -15.40
N LYS A 174 0.49 5.22 -15.71
CA LYS A 174 -0.05 6.13 -14.72
C LYS A 174 -1.40 5.59 -14.23
N ILE A 175 -1.64 5.72 -12.92
CA ILE A 175 -2.93 5.35 -12.33
C ILE A 175 -3.95 6.42 -12.67
N ASP A 176 -5.08 6.02 -13.27
CA ASP A 176 -6.24 6.90 -13.44
C ASP A 176 -7.02 6.99 -12.13
N TRP A 177 -6.71 8.00 -11.34
CA TRP A 177 -7.34 8.21 -10.03
C TRP A 177 -8.83 8.54 -10.10
N ASN A 178 -9.33 9.02 -11.22
CA ASN A 178 -10.77 9.26 -11.40
C ASN A 178 -11.50 7.92 -11.55
N GLU A 179 -10.95 7.02 -12.32
CA GLU A 179 -11.50 5.67 -12.48
C GLU A 179 -11.41 4.87 -11.17
N VAL A 180 -10.27 4.94 -10.49
CA VAL A 180 -10.09 4.32 -9.15
C VAL A 180 -11.15 4.84 -8.18
N GLU A 181 -11.43 6.14 -8.12
CA GLU A 181 -12.41 6.71 -7.20
C GLU A 181 -13.84 6.24 -7.50
N LYS A 182 -14.21 6.07 -8.75
CA LYS A 182 -15.52 5.49 -9.12
C LYS A 182 -15.69 4.09 -8.56
N HIS A 183 -14.69 3.23 -8.79
CA HIS A 183 -14.70 1.86 -8.28
C HIS A 183 -14.68 1.83 -6.75
N LEU A 184 -13.85 2.65 -6.11
CA LEU A 184 -13.74 2.74 -4.67
C LEU A 184 -15.06 3.21 -4.02
N SER A 185 -15.71 4.20 -4.60
CA SER A 185 -17.02 4.69 -4.13
C SER A 185 -18.10 3.61 -4.22
N TYR A 186 -18.14 2.87 -5.33
CA TYR A 186 -19.06 1.73 -5.48
C TYR A 186 -18.81 0.64 -4.41
N GLU A 187 -17.58 0.23 -4.22
CA GLU A 187 -17.22 -0.80 -3.24
C GLU A 187 -17.43 -0.34 -1.79
N ARG A 188 -17.25 0.96 -1.49
CA ARG A 188 -17.63 1.56 -0.20
C ARG A 188 -19.12 1.44 0.05
N GLN A 189 -19.94 1.82 -0.92
CA GLN A 189 -21.40 1.73 -0.80
C GLN A 189 -21.84 0.29 -0.57
N LYS A 190 -21.34 -0.64 -1.37
CA LYS A 190 -21.63 -2.08 -1.23
C LYS A 190 -21.25 -2.62 0.16
N SER A 191 -20.07 -2.27 0.65
CA SER A 191 -19.59 -2.68 1.97
C SER A 191 -20.45 -2.09 3.09
N ARG A 192 -20.81 -0.82 3.01
CA ARG A 192 -21.70 -0.15 3.99
C ARG A 192 -23.09 -0.77 4.02
N CYS A 193 -23.69 -1.04 2.87
CA CYS A 193 -25.00 -1.70 2.79
C CYS A 193 -24.97 -3.10 3.42
N PHE A 194 -23.92 -3.90 3.13
CA PHE A 194 -23.78 -5.22 3.72
C PHE A 194 -23.65 -5.16 5.25
N LEU A 195 -22.77 -4.29 5.76
CA LEU A 195 -22.55 -4.14 7.20
C LEU A 195 -23.79 -3.61 7.92
N HIS A 196 -24.49 -2.65 7.32
CA HIS A 196 -25.75 -2.13 7.87
C HIS A 196 -26.80 -3.25 8.00
N ASN A 197 -27.04 -3.99 6.92
CA ASN A 197 -28.00 -5.10 6.92
C ASN A 197 -27.62 -6.22 7.91
N ALA A 198 -26.33 -6.49 8.09
CA ALA A 198 -25.86 -7.44 9.07
C ALA A 198 -26.12 -6.97 10.52
N MET A 199 -25.91 -5.68 10.79
CA MET A 199 -26.18 -5.09 12.11
C MET A 199 -27.67 -5.06 12.45
N GLU A 200 -28.55 -4.76 11.48
CA GLU A 200 -30.00 -4.79 11.69
C GLU A 200 -30.50 -6.21 12.05
N LYS A 201 -29.95 -7.24 11.39
CA LYS A 201 -30.28 -8.64 11.71
C LYS A 201 -29.86 -9.07 13.13
N ILE A 202 -28.89 -8.41 13.73
CA ILE A 202 -28.43 -8.71 15.11
C ILE A 202 -29.29 -7.98 16.15
N ARG A 203 -29.89 -6.85 15.77
CA ARG A 203 -30.72 -6.01 16.66
C ARG A 203 -32.17 -6.45 16.78
N GLY A 204 -32.69 -7.17 15.79
CA GLY A 204 -34.05 -7.76 15.77
C GLY A 204 -34.07 -9.18 16.27
#